data_a29ee59816b8a4b5aa12ae0905f78fd7
#
_entry.id   a29ee59816b8a4b5aa12ae0905f78fd7
#
_cell.length_a   1.000
_cell.length_b   1.000
_cell.length_c   1.000
_cell.angle_alpha   90.00
_cell.angle_beta   90.00
_cell.angle_gamma   90.00
#
_symmetry.space_group_name_H-M   'P 1'
#
loop_
_entity.id
_entity.type
_entity.pdbx_description
1 polymer ?
#
loop_
_entity_poly.entity_id
_entity_poly.type
_entity_poly.pdbx_seq_one_letter_code
_entity_poly.pdbx_strand_id
1 'polypeptide(L)'
;MKKGRLIAFFLFVLLIGTGLGYFTKPAANNITLGLDLQGGFEVLYDVQPVKKGDKITKDVLVSTVEALNRRANVLGVSEPNIQIEGNNRIRVQLAGVTNQNRAREILATEAQLSFRDTNDKELLNGSDLVENGAKQTYDAKTNEPIVSIKLKDADKFGEVTKKVMKMAPNNQLVIWMDYEKGDSFKKEVQKEHPKYVSAPNVSQELNTTDVTIEGQFTVQEAKDLASILNAGALPVKLTEKYSTSVGAQFGQQALHDTVFAGIVGIAIIFLFMLFYYRLPGLIAVITLSVYIYITLQIFDWMNAVLTLPGIAALILGVGMAVDATLLPMSGLKKSSS
;
A
#
# COMPACT_ATOMS: atom_id res chain seq x y z
N MET A 1 6.82 -35.81 -46.87
CA MET A 1 5.99 -35.77 -45.64
C MET A 1 4.50 -35.91 -46.02
N LYS A 2 3.73 -36.78 -45.29
CA LYS A 2 2.28 -36.92 -45.56
C LYS A 2 1.57 -35.59 -45.28
N LYS A 3 0.84 -35.03 -46.24
CA LYS A 3 0.12 -33.71 -46.13
C LYS A 3 -0.70 -33.57 -44.85
N GLY A 4 -1.28 -34.68 -44.35
CA GLY A 4 -2.05 -34.66 -43.09
C GLY A 4 -1.22 -34.36 -41.83
N ARG A 5 0.07 -34.79 -41.76
CA ARG A 5 0.97 -34.47 -40.63
C ARG A 5 1.33 -32.97 -40.60
N LEU A 6 1.45 -32.36 -41.77
CA LEU A 6 1.76 -30.94 -41.92
C LEU A 6 0.57 -30.07 -41.48
N ILE A 7 -0.65 -30.48 -41.87
CA ILE A 7 -1.89 -29.79 -41.45
C ILE A 7 -2.09 -29.91 -39.94
N ALA A 8 -1.92 -31.13 -39.37
CA ALA A 8 -2.01 -31.33 -37.91
C ALA A 8 -0.98 -30.49 -37.12
N PHE A 9 0.24 -30.36 -37.65
CA PHE A 9 1.26 -29.50 -37.06
C PHE A 9 0.87 -28.01 -37.04
N PHE A 10 0.38 -27.48 -38.19
CA PHE A 10 -0.06 -26.08 -38.24
C PHE A 10 -1.29 -25.80 -37.37
N LEU A 11 -2.25 -26.75 -37.29
CA LEU A 11 -3.39 -26.67 -36.38
C LEU A 11 -2.94 -26.64 -34.91
N PHE A 12 -1.98 -27.47 -34.53
CA PHE A 12 -1.41 -27.50 -33.18
C PHE A 12 -0.70 -26.20 -32.84
N VAL A 13 0.09 -25.64 -33.76
CA VAL A 13 0.76 -24.34 -33.59
C VAL A 13 -0.26 -23.21 -33.43
N LEU A 14 -1.31 -23.22 -34.23
CA LEU A 14 -2.38 -22.20 -34.14
C LEU A 14 -3.14 -22.30 -32.81
N LEU A 15 -3.39 -23.50 -32.34
CA LEU A 15 -4.04 -23.75 -31.06
C LEU A 15 -3.20 -23.29 -29.86
N ILE A 16 -1.89 -23.56 -29.88
CA ILE A 16 -0.96 -23.07 -28.86
C ILE A 16 -0.86 -21.54 -28.93
N GLY A 17 -0.70 -20.96 -30.12
CA GLY A 17 -0.57 -19.52 -30.28
C GLY A 17 -1.80 -18.75 -29.81
N THR A 18 -3.01 -19.23 -30.14
CA THR A 18 -4.26 -18.62 -29.65
C THR A 18 -4.45 -18.81 -28.16
N GLY A 19 -4.11 -20.00 -27.62
CA GLY A 19 -4.13 -20.26 -26.18
C GLY A 19 -3.20 -19.33 -25.40
N LEU A 20 -1.95 -19.24 -25.82
CA LEU A 20 -0.99 -18.34 -25.21
C LEU A 20 -1.44 -16.87 -25.27
N GLY A 21 -1.93 -16.38 -26.42
CA GLY A 21 -2.43 -15.02 -26.56
C GLY A 21 -3.61 -14.70 -25.65
N TYR A 22 -4.51 -15.68 -25.44
CA TYR A 22 -5.66 -15.53 -24.55
C TYR A 22 -5.29 -15.51 -23.05
N PHE A 23 -4.41 -16.39 -22.63
CA PHE A 23 -4.02 -16.54 -21.22
C PHE A 23 -2.92 -15.57 -20.76
N THR A 24 -2.11 -15.00 -21.66
CA THR A 24 -1.03 -14.08 -21.28
C THR A 24 -1.55 -12.72 -20.81
N LYS A 25 -2.65 -12.20 -21.38
CA LYS A 25 -3.24 -10.92 -20.99
C LYS A 25 -3.64 -10.84 -19.52
N PRO A 26 -4.43 -11.80 -18.96
CA PRO A 26 -4.79 -11.76 -17.55
C PRO A 26 -3.56 -11.91 -16.65
N ALA A 27 -2.60 -12.79 -16.97
CA ALA A 27 -1.39 -12.95 -16.19
C ALA A 27 -0.55 -11.66 -16.14
N ALA A 28 -0.39 -10.97 -17.27
CA ALA A 28 0.37 -9.72 -17.33
C ALA A 28 -0.30 -8.57 -16.55
N ASN A 29 -1.64 -8.54 -16.50
CA ASN A 29 -2.39 -7.49 -15.79
C ASN A 29 -2.39 -7.67 -14.27
N ASN A 30 -2.15 -8.87 -13.78
CA ASN A 30 -2.14 -9.18 -12.35
C ASN A 30 -0.77 -8.98 -11.69
N ILE A 31 0.29 -8.81 -12.51
CA ILE A 31 1.64 -8.63 -11.96
C ILE A 31 1.75 -7.29 -11.25
N THR A 32 2.16 -7.32 -9.99
CA THR A 32 2.43 -6.14 -9.17
C THR A 32 3.64 -5.40 -9.72
N LEU A 33 3.46 -4.10 -10.03
CA LEU A 33 4.53 -3.26 -10.55
C LEU A 33 5.27 -2.53 -9.42
N GLY A 34 6.59 -2.41 -9.54
CA GLY A 34 7.43 -1.70 -8.60
C GLY A 34 7.31 -0.18 -8.67
N LEU A 35 7.94 0.49 -7.71
CA LEU A 35 8.00 1.95 -7.60
C LEU A 35 8.54 2.64 -8.86
N ASP A 36 9.49 2.02 -9.51
CA ASP A 36 10.15 2.49 -10.73
C ASP A 36 9.24 2.46 -11.97
N LEU A 37 8.15 1.69 -11.93
CA LEU A 37 7.19 1.52 -13.01
C LEU A 37 5.83 2.20 -12.78
N GLN A 38 5.38 2.30 -11.52
CA GLN A 38 4.11 2.96 -11.18
C GLN A 38 4.30 4.32 -10.54
N GLY A 39 5.53 4.65 -10.11
CA GLY A 39 5.78 5.76 -9.21
C GLY A 39 5.32 5.43 -7.79
N GLY A 40 5.53 6.38 -6.87
CA GLY A 40 5.24 6.21 -5.47
C GLY A 40 6.42 6.63 -4.60
N PHE A 41 6.54 6.08 -3.39
CA PHE A 41 7.66 6.39 -2.52
C PHE A 41 8.09 5.20 -1.66
N GLU A 42 9.35 5.26 -1.25
CA GLU A 42 9.95 4.39 -0.24
C GLU A 42 10.39 5.24 0.94
N VAL A 43 10.08 4.80 2.14
CA VAL A 43 10.53 5.43 3.39
C VAL A 43 11.12 4.37 4.30
N LEU A 44 12.26 4.70 4.90
CA LEU A 44 12.85 3.94 5.99
C LEU A 44 12.59 4.69 7.29
N TYR A 45 11.81 4.08 8.18
CA TYR A 45 11.53 4.60 9.50
C TYR A 45 12.45 3.98 10.56
N ASP A 46 13.04 4.82 11.42
CA ASP A 46 13.56 4.40 12.72
C ASP A 46 12.38 4.29 13.69
N VAL A 47 12.28 3.16 14.38
CA VAL A 47 11.21 2.85 15.33
C VAL A 47 11.68 3.19 16.74
N GLN A 48 10.95 4.07 17.40
CA GLN A 48 11.23 4.51 18.76
C GLN A 48 10.05 4.19 19.70
N PRO A 49 10.31 3.88 20.98
CA PRO A 49 9.22 3.66 21.92
C PRO A 49 8.49 4.97 22.22
N VAL A 50 7.17 4.91 22.33
CA VAL A 50 6.35 6.07 22.74
C VAL A 50 6.67 6.51 24.17
N LYS A 51 6.85 5.56 25.08
CA LYS A 51 7.22 5.84 26.48
C LYS A 51 8.70 5.58 26.72
N LYS A 52 9.38 6.53 27.40
CA LYS A 52 10.78 6.34 27.81
C LYS A 52 10.90 5.10 28.69
N GLY A 53 11.72 4.14 28.25
CA GLY A 53 11.99 2.89 28.99
C GLY A 53 11.36 1.65 28.36
N ASP A 54 10.41 1.79 27.48
CA ASP A 54 9.86 0.65 26.73
C ASP A 54 10.90 0.13 25.73
N LYS A 55 10.91 -1.19 25.54
CA LYS A 55 11.81 -1.85 24.59
C LYS A 55 11.08 -2.14 23.28
N ILE A 56 11.73 -1.89 22.16
CA ILE A 56 11.26 -2.34 20.86
C ILE A 56 11.52 -3.85 20.77
N THR A 57 10.45 -4.63 20.82
CA THR A 57 10.49 -6.08 20.64
C THR A 57 10.07 -6.45 19.22
N LYS A 58 10.34 -7.70 18.83
CA LYS A 58 9.90 -8.20 17.52
C LYS A 58 8.37 -8.16 17.38
N ASP A 59 7.63 -8.45 18.44
CA ASP A 59 6.16 -8.41 18.45
C ASP A 59 5.63 -6.99 18.25
N VAL A 60 6.28 -5.99 18.84
CA VAL A 60 5.96 -4.57 18.64
C VAL A 60 6.21 -4.17 17.18
N LEU A 61 7.30 -4.63 16.57
CA LEU A 61 7.57 -4.37 15.15
C LEU A 61 6.53 -5.03 14.24
N VAL A 62 6.15 -6.28 14.52
CA VAL A 62 5.11 -7.00 13.76
C VAL A 62 3.77 -6.27 13.86
N SER A 63 3.33 -5.91 15.07
CA SER A 63 2.08 -5.15 15.28
C SER A 63 2.12 -3.79 14.57
N THR A 64 3.29 -3.14 14.52
CA THR A 64 3.49 -1.89 13.79
C THR A 64 3.34 -2.11 12.28
N VAL A 65 3.93 -3.17 11.73
CA VAL A 65 3.79 -3.54 10.32
C VAL A 65 2.33 -3.80 9.95
N GLU A 66 1.58 -4.51 10.81
CA GLU A 66 0.15 -4.75 10.60
C GLU A 66 -0.66 -3.43 10.58
N ALA A 67 -0.38 -2.51 11.50
CA ALA A 67 -1.03 -1.21 11.53
C ALA A 67 -0.68 -0.38 10.28
N LEU A 68 0.58 -0.37 9.84
CA LEU A 68 1.01 0.29 8.61
C LEU A 68 0.36 -0.31 7.37
N ASN A 69 0.19 -1.64 7.31
CA ASN A 69 -0.55 -2.31 6.22
C ASN A 69 -2.01 -1.84 6.17
N ARG A 70 -2.70 -1.76 7.31
CA ARG A 70 -4.07 -1.23 7.35
C ARG A 70 -4.15 0.21 6.85
N ARG A 71 -3.18 1.06 7.21
CA ARG A 71 -3.11 2.46 6.75
C ARG A 71 -2.81 2.57 5.26
N ALA A 72 -1.93 1.73 4.73
CA ALA A 72 -1.64 1.67 3.29
C ALA A 72 -2.88 1.26 2.48
N ASN A 73 -3.66 0.30 2.98
CA ASN A 73 -4.93 -0.10 2.35
C ASN A 73 -5.95 1.05 2.31
N VAL A 74 -6.01 1.88 3.35
CA VAL A 74 -6.85 3.10 3.38
C VAL A 74 -6.42 4.09 2.29
N LEU A 75 -5.14 4.17 1.98
CA LEU A 75 -4.60 5.00 0.90
C LEU A 75 -4.89 4.43 -0.49
N GLY A 76 -5.55 3.27 -0.58
CA GLY A 76 -5.86 2.58 -1.83
C GLY A 76 -4.70 1.75 -2.39
N VAL A 77 -3.66 1.50 -1.60
CA VAL A 77 -2.56 0.63 -1.99
C VAL A 77 -2.91 -0.80 -1.62
N SER A 78 -3.18 -1.63 -2.63
CA SER A 78 -3.62 -3.01 -2.42
C SER A 78 -2.49 -3.93 -1.93
N GLU A 79 -1.26 -3.65 -2.33
CA GLU A 79 -0.09 -4.50 -2.04
C GLU A 79 1.09 -3.64 -1.56
N PRO A 80 1.04 -3.11 -0.34
CA PRO A 80 2.16 -2.39 0.24
C PRO A 80 3.30 -3.35 0.57
N ASN A 81 4.53 -2.99 0.21
CA ASN A 81 5.70 -3.76 0.62
C ASN A 81 6.27 -3.14 1.90
N ILE A 82 5.99 -3.78 3.04
CA ILE A 82 6.41 -3.30 4.36
C ILE A 82 7.27 -4.36 5.01
N GLN A 83 8.53 -4.04 5.29
CA GLN A 83 9.53 -4.97 5.80
C GLN A 83 10.23 -4.45 7.06
N ILE A 84 10.46 -5.35 8.02
CA ILE A 84 11.28 -5.07 9.19
C ILE A 84 12.75 -5.15 8.80
N GLU A 85 13.52 -4.10 9.07
CA GLU A 85 14.96 -4.05 8.86
C GLU A 85 15.72 -4.01 10.18
N GLY A 86 16.50 -5.05 10.43
CA GLY A 86 17.27 -5.15 11.68
C GLY A 86 16.35 -5.23 12.90
N ASN A 87 16.71 -4.51 13.97
CA ASN A 87 16.03 -4.63 15.27
C ASN A 87 15.07 -3.48 15.58
N ASN A 88 15.14 -2.37 14.83
CA ASN A 88 14.40 -1.15 15.15
C ASN A 88 14.07 -0.29 13.93
N ARG A 89 13.98 -0.88 12.73
CA ARG A 89 13.63 -0.15 11.51
C ARG A 89 12.54 -0.85 10.73
N ILE A 90 11.75 -0.06 10.04
CA ILE A 90 10.72 -0.54 9.13
C ILE A 90 10.86 0.21 7.80
N ARG A 91 11.01 -0.55 6.72
CA ARG A 91 10.99 -0.06 5.35
C ARG A 91 9.58 -0.18 4.81
N VAL A 92 9.07 0.91 4.26
CA VAL A 92 7.74 0.99 3.64
C VAL A 92 7.91 1.42 2.21
N GLN A 93 7.41 0.63 1.27
CA GLN A 93 7.38 0.94 -0.16
C GLN A 93 5.92 0.93 -0.62
N LEU A 94 5.44 2.07 -1.09
CA LEU A 94 4.08 2.22 -1.61
C LEU A 94 4.11 2.66 -3.07
N ALA A 95 3.79 1.75 -3.98
CA ALA A 95 3.66 2.03 -5.40
C ALA A 95 2.27 2.59 -5.73
N GLY A 96 2.18 3.41 -6.77
CA GLY A 96 0.91 3.96 -7.28
C GLY A 96 0.28 5.09 -6.45
N VAL A 97 0.95 5.58 -5.40
CA VAL A 97 0.45 6.67 -4.56
C VAL A 97 0.59 8.01 -5.27
N THR A 98 -0.53 8.70 -5.46
CA THR A 98 -0.56 10.01 -6.13
C THR A 98 -0.15 11.18 -5.22
N ASN A 99 -0.61 11.18 -3.95
CA ASN A 99 -0.26 12.19 -2.97
C ASN A 99 0.68 11.61 -1.90
N GLN A 100 1.98 11.71 -2.16
CA GLN A 100 3.01 11.13 -1.31
C GLN A 100 3.11 11.82 0.07
N ASN A 101 2.92 13.14 0.15
CA ASN A 101 3.00 13.88 1.41
C ASN A 101 1.89 13.45 2.36
N ARG A 102 0.66 13.40 1.87
CA ARG A 102 -0.48 12.91 2.63
C ARG A 102 -0.30 11.45 3.08
N ALA A 103 0.23 10.60 2.20
CA ALA A 103 0.49 9.21 2.55
C ALA A 103 1.52 9.06 3.67
N ARG A 104 2.60 9.84 3.65
CA ARG A 104 3.61 9.87 4.72
C ARG A 104 3.01 10.33 6.05
N GLU A 105 2.20 11.37 6.03
CA GLU A 105 1.51 11.87 7.22
C GLU A 105 0.61 10.80 7.84
N ILE A 106 -0.24 10.16 7.04
CA ILE A 106 -1.12 9.07 7.49
C ILE A 106 -0.33 7.88 8.05
N LEU A 107 0.80 7.53 7.43
CA LEU A 107 1.64 6.43 7.90
C LEU A 107 2.37 6.76 9.19
N ALA A 108 2.94 7.97 9.31
CA ALA A 108 3.82 8.34 10.43
C ALA A 108 3.07 8.76 11.70
N THR A 109 1.83 9.23 11.58
CA THR A 109 1.00 9.66 12.72
C THR A 109 0.85 8.53 13.74
N GLU A 110 1.07 8.81 15.02
CA GLU A 110 0.91 7.80 16.08
C GLU A 110 -0.56 7.42 16.24
N ALA A 111 -1.47 8.37 15.98
CA ALA A 111 -2.92 8.24 16.06
C ALA A 111 -3.42 7.85 17.46
N GLN A 112 -2.75 8.33 18.48
CA GLN A 112 -3.15 8.11 19.86
C GLN A 112 -4.25 9.09 20.27
N LEU A 113 -5.50 8.66 20.05
CA LEU A 113 -6.66 9.43 20.49
C LEU A 113 -6.77 9.39 22.01
N SER A 114 -6.95 10.56 22.64
CA SER A 114 -7.27 10.66 24.06
C SER A 114 -8.31 11.74 24.31
N PHE A 115 -9.21 11.46 25.23
CA PHE A 115 -10.20 12.40 25.75
C PHE A 115 -9.74 12.87 27.13
N ARG A 116 -9.56 14.17 27.27
CA ARG A 116 -9.00 14.77 28.50
C ARG A 116 -9.91 15.85 29.03
N ASP A 117 -9.83 16.11 30.32
CA ASP A 117 -10.45 17.30 30.90
C ASP A 117 -9.57 18.55 30.64
N THR A 118 -10.08 19.72 30.98
CA THR A 118 -9.37 21.01 30.83
C THR A 118 -8.13 21.16 31.72
N ASN A 119 -7.85 20.19 32.61
CA ASN A 119 -6.62 20.07 33.38
C ASN A 119 -5.68 18.99 32.82
N ASP A 120 -5.90 18.59 31.57
CA ASP A 120 -5.08 17.64 30.81
C ASP A 120 -5.11 16.19 31.37
N LYS A 121 -6.04 15.88 32.28
CA LYS A 121 -6.22 14.53 32.82
C LYS A 121 -6.91 13.63 31.81
N GLU A 122 -6.29 12.51 31.47
CA GLU A 122 -6.89 11.51 30.59
C GLU A 122 -8.10 10.84 31.24
N LEU A 123 -9.18 10.76 30.49
CA LEU A 123 -10.46 10.17 30.89
C LEU A 123 -10.81 8.95 30.06
N LEU A 124 -10.58 9.00 28.75
CA LEU A 124 -10.73 7.90 27.79
C LEU A 124 -9.58 7.96 26.80
N ASN A 125 -9.33 6.84 26.12
CA ASN A 125 -8.33 6.76 25.05
C ASN A 125 -8.78 5.85 23.88
N GLY A 126 -7.92 5.66 22.89
CA GLY A 126 -8.22 4.87 21.71
C GLY A 126 -8.63 3.42 21.97
N SER A 127 -8.25 2.82 23.12
CA SER A 127 -8.67 1.48 23.48
C SER A 127 -10.15 1.37 23.89
N ASP A 128 -10.80 2.48 24.19
CA ASP A 128 -12.23 2.58 24.50
C ASP A 128 -13.11 2.64 23.22
N LEU A 129 -12.51 2.75 22.02
CA LEU A 129 -13.22 2.74 20.75
C LEU A 129 -13.51 1.33 20.27
N VAL A 130 -14.65 1.16 19.61
CA VAL A 130 -14.97 -0.05 18.84
C VAL A 130 -14.12 -0.06 17.57
N GLU A 131 -13.53 -1.22 17.25
CA GLU A 131 -12.78 -1.41 16.02
C GLU A 131 -13.66 -1.11 14.78
N ASN A 132 -13.12 -0.40 13.81
CA ASN A 132 -13.85 0.06 12.62
C ASN A 132 -15.11 0.89 12.95
N GLY A 133 -15.16 1.50 14.13
CA GLY A 133 -16.29 2.31 14.59
C GLY A 133 -16.24 3.77 14.18
N ALA A 134 -15.17 4.24 13.55
CA ALA A 134 -15.03 5.62 13.09
C ALA A 134 -15.53 5.80 11.65
N LYS A 135 -16.33 6.85 11.38
CA LYS A 135 -16.89 7.17 10.06
C LYS A 135 -16.95 8.67 9.85
N GLN A 136 -16.60 9.13 8.65
CA GLN A 136 -16.91 10.49 8.25
C GLN A 136 -18.42 10.63 8.01
N THR A 137 -19.00 11.68 8.54
CA THR A 137 -20.42 12.06 8.35
C THR A 137 -20.53 13.58 8.33
N TYR A 138 -21.76 14.09 8.32
CA TYR A 138 -22.04 15.52 8.37
C TYR A 138 -22.87 15.84 9.61
N ASP A 139 -22.58 16.98 10.24
CA ASP A 139 -23.43 17.51 11.29
C ASP A 139 -24.82 17.86 10.72
N ALA A 140 -25.89 17.45 11.44
CA ALA A 140 -27.24 17.60 10.96
C ALA A 140 -27.73 19.06 10.91
N LYS A 141 -27.08 19.98 11.65
CA LYS A 141 -27.47 21.40 11.76
C LYS A 141 -26.63 22.30 10.88
N THR A 142 -25.28 22.09 10.90
CA THR A 142 -24.32 22.94 10.19
C THR A 142 -23.96 22.40 8.82
N ASN A 143 -24.23 21.12 8.56
CA ASN A 143 -23.79 20.38 7.35
C ASN A 143 -22.26 20.36 7.17
N GLU A 144 -21.51 20.58 8.24
CA GLU A 144 -20.06 20.50 8.26
C GLU A 144 -19.58 19.05 8.36
N PRO A 145 -18.43 18.71 7.76
CA PRO A 145 -17.85 17.38 7.89
C PRO A 145 -17.40 17.12 9.33
N ILE A 146 -17.84 16.01 9.89
CA ILE A 146 -17.46 15.55 11.24
C ILE A 146 -17.07 14.09 11.21
N VAL A 147 -16.42 13.61 12.29
CA VAL A 147 -16.11 12.19 12.46
C VAL A 147 -16.99 11.62 13.56
N SER A 148 -17.86 10.68 13.21
CA SER A 148 -18.58 9.86 14.18
C SER A 148 -17.69 8.70 14.62
N ILE A 149 -17.58 8.48 15.93
CA ILE A 149 -16.87 7.36 16.53
C ILE A 149 -17.79 6.56 17.42
N LYS A 150 -17.52 5.28 17.60
CA LYS A 150 -18.30 4.41 18.47
C LYS A 150 -17.46 3.94 19.65
N LEU A 151 -17.96 4.18 20.86
CA LEU A 151 -17.36 3.72 22.11
C LEU A 151 -17.84 2.32 22.46
N LYS A 152 -17.01 1.57 23.20
CA LYS A 152 -17.35 0.22 23.70
C LYS A 152 -18.35 0.24 24.85
N ASP A 153 -18.34 1.29 25.66
CA ASP A 153 -19.05 1.37 26.92
C ASP A 153 -19.73 2.74 27.08
N ALA A 154 -21.07 2.74 27.05
CA ALA A 154 -21.90 3.93 27.23
C ALA A 154 -21.91 4.45 28.67
N ASP A 155 -21.87 3.53 29.67
CA ASP A 155 -21.92 3.90 31.08
C ASP A 155 -20.61 4.59 31.49
N LYS A 156 -19.47 4.07 31.01
CA LYS A 156 -18.16 4.72 31.19
C LYS A 156 -18.15 6.13 30.61
N PHE A 157 -18.75 6.33 29.42
CA PHE A 157 -18.86 7.66 28.82
C PHE A 157 -19.80 8.57 29.60
N GLY A 158 -20.91 8.02 30.15
CA GLY A 158 -21.81 8.72 31.07
C GLY A 158 -21.07 9.22 32.32
N GLU A 159 -20.28 8.38 32.96
CA GLU A 159 -19.47 8.77 34.12
C GLU A 159 -18.45 9.89 33.79
N VAL A 160 -17.80 9.78 32.64
CA VAL A 160 -16.83 10.79 32.15
C VAL A 160 -17.54 12.13 31.90
N THR A 161 -18.65 12.14 31.15
CA THR A 161 -19.40 13.37 30.85
C THR A 161 -20.00 13.98 32.10
N LYS A 162 -20.50 13.19 33.05
CA LYS A 162 -20.97 13.64 34.36
C LYS A 162 -19.86 14.31 35.20
N LYS A 163 -18.62 13.75 35.11
CA LYS A 163 -17.47 14.32 35.79
C LYS A 163 -17.07 15.66 35.17
N VAL A 164 -16.98 15.73 33.83
CA VAL A 164 -16.62 16.96 33.09
C VAL A 164 -17.65 18.03 33.30
N MET A 165 -18.95 17.71 33.26
CA MET A 165 -20.06 18.65 33.52
C MET A 165 -19.93 19.39 34.87
N LYS A 166 -19.45 18.67 35.92
CA LYS A 166 -19.25 19.26 37.26
C LYS A 166 -18.06 20.22 37.32
N MET A 167 -17.28 20.34 36.28
CA MET A 167 -16.13 21.26 36.20
C MET A 167 -16.53 22.65 35.67
N ALA A 168 -17.80 22.95 35.49
CA ALA A 168 -18.24 24.25 35.00
C ALA A 168 -17.57 25.41 35.79
N PRO A 169 -17.15 26.50 35.11
CA PRO A 169 -17.36 26.83 33.71
C PRO A 169 -16.38 26.15 32.71
N ASN A 170 -15.42 25.35 33.18
CA ASN A 170 -14.41 24.69 32.38
C ASN A 170 -14.84 23.24 32.03
N ASN A 171 -16.12 23.06 31.66
CA ASN A 171 -16.73 21.76 31.39
C ASN A 171 -16.53 21.27 29.93
N GLN A 172 -15.31 21.37 29.42
CA GLN A 172 -14.97 20.93 28.06
C GLN A 172 -14.33 19.56 28.09
N LEU A 173 -14.76 18.69 27.19
CA LEU A 173 -14.11 17.40 26.91
C LEU A 173 -13.16 17.61 25.75
N VAL A 174 -11.87 17.66 26.06
CA VAL A 174 -10.81 17.98 25.08
C VAL A 174 -10.35 16.70 24.39
N ILE A 175 -10.48 16.65 23.09
CA ILE A 175 -10.11 15.50 22.25
C ILE A 175 -8.75 15.80 21.63
N TRP A 176 -7.77 14.99 21.96
CA TRP A 176 -6.40 15.10 21.46
C TRP A 176 -6.05 13.94 20.54
N MET A 177 -5.30 14.27 19.50
CA MET A 177 -4.53 13.29 18.72
C MET A 177 -3.07 13.50 19.06
N ASP A 178 -2.38 12.41 19.44
CA ASP A 178 -0.95 12.41 19.75
C ASP A 178 -0.53 13.42 20.86
N TYR A 179 -1.25 13.38 21.99
CA TYR A 179 -0.92 14.20 23.16
C TYR A 179 0.47 13.88 23.70
N GLU A 180 1.35 14.85 23.75
CA GLU A 180 2.70 14.73 24.29
C GLU A 180 2.80 15.31 25.71
N LYS A 181 3.74 14.76 26.51
CA LYS A 181 4.00 15.29 27.85
C LYS A 181 4.54 16.74 27.78
N GLY A 182 3.73 17.69 28.24
CA GLY A 182 4.03 19.13 28.17
C GLY A 182 3.02 19.91 27.35
N ASP A 183 2.19 19.23 26.55
CA ASP A 183 1.01 19.85 25.96
C ASP A 183 0.01 20.19 27.07
N SER A 184 -0.73 21.29 26.88
CA SER A 184 -1.74 21.71 27.83
C SER A 184 -2.86 22.47 27.11
N PHE A 185 -4.11 22.10 27.41
CA PHE A 185 -5.29 22.76 26.86
C PHE A 185 -5.24 24.27 27.11
N LYS A 186 -4.85 24.69 28.31
CA LYS A 186 -4.79 26.12 28.70
C LYS A 186 -3.80 26.95 27.83
N LYS A 187 -2.76 26.31 27.32
CA LYS A 187 -1.79 26.95 26.41
C LYS A 187 -2.27 26.89 24.95
N GLU A 188 -2.86 25.77 24.57
CA GLU A 188 -3.26 25.56 23.17
C GLU A 188 -4.52 26.32 22.80
N VAL A 189 -5.48 26.53 23.73
CA VAL A 189 -6.72 27.26 23.47
C VAL A 189 -6.49 28.73 23.08
N GLN A 190 -5.31 29.28 23.35
CA GLN A 190 -4.93 30.65 22.99
C GLN A 190 -4.29 30.76 21.62
N LYS A 191 -4.04 29.65 20.94
CA LYS A 191 -3.40 29.61 19.63
C LYS A 191 -4.44 29.62 18.51
N GLU A 192 -4.07 30.20 17.39
CA GLU A 192 -4.89 30.21 16.17
C GLU A 192 -5.04 28.78 15.60
N HIS A 193 -3.98 27.96 15.72
CA HIS A 193 -3.99 26.55 15.33
C HIS A 193 -3.62 25.68 16.54
N PRO A 194 -4.61 25.28 17.36
CA PRO A 194 -4.36 24.44 18.53
C PRO A 194 -4.01 22.99 18.12
N LYS A 195 -3.24 22.31 18.95
CA LYS A 195 -2.90 20.91 18.74
C LYS A 195 -4.05 19.94 19.03
N TYR A 196 -5.02 20.34 19.87
CA TYR A 196 -6.19 19.49 20.11
C TYR A 196 -7.14 19.52 18.91
N VAL A 197 -7.83 18.40 18.68
CA VAL A 197 -8.74 18.22 17.54
C VAL A 197 -10.09 18.89 17.77
N SER A 198 -10.62 18.79 19.01
CA SER A 198 -11.94 19.30 19.37
C SER A 198 -12.03 19.49 20.88
N ALA A 199 -12.89 20.42 21.33
CA ALA A 199 -13.13 20.67 22.76
C ALA A 199 -14.61 21.06 23.04
N PRO A 200 -15.57 20.14 22.79
CA PRO A 200 -16.99 20.42 23.01
C PRO A 200 -17.32 20.64 24.50
N ASN A 201 -18.28 21.55 24.76
CA ASN A 201 -18.84 21.74 26.09
C ASN A 201 -19.79 20.58 26.46
N VAL A 202 -19.65 20.06 27.64
CA VAL A 202 -20.51 19.01 28.18
C VAL A 202 -21.51 19.61 29.16
N SER A 203 -22.78 19.73 28.74
CA SER A 203 -23.87 20.32 29.54
C SER A 203 -24.73 19.30 30.26
N GLN A 204 -24.62 18.01 29.91
CA GLN A 204 -25.39 16.92 30.51
C GLN A 204 -24.63 15.60 30.50
N GLU A 205 -25.07 14.66 31.31
CA GLU A 205 -24.59 13.28 31.31
C GLU A 205 -25.05 12.60 30.01
N LEU A 206 -24.12 11.97 29.27
CA LEU A 206 -24.36 11.34 27.97
C LEU A 206 -24.11 9.84 28.04
N ASN A 207 -25.17 9.06 28.25
CA ASN A 207 -25.10 7.59 28.22
C ASN A 207 -25.31 7.10 26.78
N THR A 208 -24.31 7.27 25.94
CA THR A 208 -24.33 6.86 24.52
C THR A 208 -23.01 6.28 24.11
N THR A 209 -23.04 5.37 23.15
CA THR A 209 -21.84 4.85 22.48
C THR A 209 -21.45 5.69 21.28
N ASP A 210 -22.35 6.48 20.73
CA ASP A 210 -22.11 7.28 19.53
C ASP A 210 -21.65 8.69 19.93
N VAL A 211 -20.43 9.03 19.54
CA VAL A 211 -19.77 10.31 19.85
C VAL A 211 -19.30 10.94 18.54
N THR A 212 -19.39 12.26 18.45
CA THR A 212 -18.90 13.02 17.30
C THR A 212 -17.67 13.83 17.65
N ILE A 213 -16.71 13.84 16.75
CA ILE A 213 -15.55 14.73 16.77
C ILE A 213 -15.86 15.85 15.78
N GLU A 214 -16.11 17.04 16.31
CA GLU A 214 -16.39 18.25 15.55
C GLU A 214 -15.09 19.05 15.40
N GLY A 215 -14.90 19.71 14.26
CA GLY A 215 -13.73 20.52 13.97
C GLY A 215 -13.87 21.19 12.60
N GLN A 216 -12.94 22.07 12.27
CA GLN A 216 -12.90 22.70 10.93
C GLN A 216 -12.29 21.75 9.89
N PHE A 217 -12.95 20.60 9.68
CA PHE A 217 -12.48 19.59 8.73
C PHE A 217 -12.97 19.85 7.32
N THR A 218 -12.11 19.63 6.35
CA THR A 218 -12.55 19.29 5.01
C THR A 218 -13.10 17.86 4.99
N VAL A 219 -13.91 17.50 3.99
CA VAL A 219 -14.43 16.13 3.82
C VAL A 219 -13.28 15.11 3.79
N GLN A 220 -12.14 15.50 3.20
CA GLN A 220 -11.00 14.61 3.06
C GLN A 220 -10.27 14.40 4.39
N GLU A 221 -10.06 15.45 5.18
CA GLU A 221 -9.44 15.36 6.50
C GLU A 221 -10.33 14.53 7.47
N ALA A 222 -11.64 14.70 7.44
CA ALA A 222 -12.55 13.87 8.22
C ALA A 222 -12.51 12.39 7.81
N LYS A 223 -12.39 12.08 6.51
CA LYS A 223 -12.19 10.71 6.03
C LYS A 223 -10.86 10.13 6.47
N ASP A 224 -9.79 10.91 6.39
CA ASP A 224 -8.44 10.49 6.79
C ASP A 224 -8.40 10.21 8.29
N LEU A 225 -8.96 11.11 9.12
CA LEU A 225 -9.05 10.93 10.56
C LEU A 225 -9.85 9.65 10.91
N ALA A 226 -11.03 9.46 10.31
CA ALA A 226 -11.82 8.25 10.53
C ALA A 226 -11.03 6.98 10.15
N SER A 227 -10.31 7.03 9.06
CA SER A 227 -9.50 5.91 8.56
C SER A 227 -8.31 5.59 9.44
N ILE A 228 -7.61 6.61 9.92
CA ILE A 228 -6.50 6.50 10.87
C ILE A 228 -6.99 5.89 12.20
N LEU A 229 -8.13 6.36 12.71
CA LEU A 229 -8.73 5.82 13.94
C LEU A 229 -9.12 4.35 13.79
N ASN A 230 -9.66 3.95 12.63
CA ASN A 230 -9.98 2.55 12.33
C ASN A 230 -8.74 1.68 12.15
N ALA A 231 -7.66 2.23 11.58
CA ALA A 231 -6.39 1.52 11.47
C ALA A 231 -5.71 1.30 12.83
N GLY A 232 -6.10 2.09 13.83
CA GLY A 232 -5.61 2.05 15.20
C GLY A 232 -4.32 2.83 15.44
N ALA A 233 -4.04 3.10 16.70
CA ALA A 233 -2.83 3.77 17.13
C ALA A 233 -1.58 2.90 16.88
N LEU A 234 -0.46 3.54 16.53
CA LEU A 234 0.82 2.88 16.47
C LEU A 234 1.38 2.67 17.89
N PRO A 235 1.91 1.48 18.19
CA PRO A 235 2.54 1.23 19.49
C PRO A 235 3.92 1.89 19.62
N VAL A 236 4.36 2.60 18.59
CA VAL A 236 5.69 3.18 18.45
C VAL A 236 5.62 4.56 17.77
N LYS A 237 6.66 5.36 17.97
CA LYS A 237 6.92 6.57 17.20
C LYS A 237 7.80 6.23 16.00
N LEU A 238 7.37 6.67 14.81
CA LEU A 238 8.11 6.49 13.57
C LEU A 238 8.82 7.79 13.21
N THR A 239 10.13 7.71 13.03
CA THR A 239 10.94 8.84 12.58
C THR A 239 11.53 8.52 11.22
N GLU A 240 11.22 9.36 10.23
CA GLU A 240 11.76 9.20 8.87
C GLU A 240 13.28 9.40 8.89
N LYS A 241 14.01 8.40 8.44
CA LYS A 241 15.47 8.42 8.34
C LYS A 241 15.94 8.65 6.92
N TYR A 242 15.24 8.07 5.98
CA TYR A 242 15.54 8.14 4.56
C TYR A 242 14.25 7.99 3.78
N SER A 243 14.13 8.74 2.69
CA SER A 243 13.06 8.50 1.73
C SER A 243 13.49 8.79 0.31
N THR A 244 12.91 8.02 -0.60
CA THR A 244 13.03 8.20 -2.04
C THR A 244 11.64 8.21 -2.65
N SER A 245 11.44 9.04 -3.66
CA SER A 245 10.17 9.13 -4.35
C SER A 245 10.37 9.10 -5.86
N VAL A 246 9.45 8.43 -6.54
CA VAL A 246 9.37 8.39 -8.00
C VAL A 246 8.02 8.97 -8.41
N GLY A 247 8.04 9.96 -9.28
CA GLY A 247 6.80 10.53 -9.82
C GLY A 247 6.05 9.51 -10.68
N ALA A 248 4.74 9.41 -10.51
CA ALA A 248 3.90 8.45 -11.23
C ALA A 248 4.01 8.60 -12.77
N GLN A 249 4.16 9.83 -13.26
CA GLN A 249 4.33 10.10 -14.68
C GLN A 249 5.62 9.49 -15.24
N PHE A 250 6.73 9.59 -14.50
CA PHE A 250 8.00 8.99 -14.91
C PHE A 250 7.95 7.47 -14.90
N GLY A 251 7.29 6.86 -13.90
CA GLY A 251 7.12 5.41 -13.82
C GLY A 251 6.30 4.87 -14.99
N GLN A 252 5.14 5.48 -15.28
CA GLN A 252 4.28 5.08 -16.40
C GLN A 252 4.98 5.21 -17.75
N GLN A 253 5.73 6.30 -17.98
CA GLN A 253 6.49 6.47 -19.20
C GLN A 253 7.60 5.41 -19.31
N ALA A 254 8.35 5.15 -18.24
CA ALA A 254 9.38 4.13 -18.20
C ALA A 254 8.82 2.72 -18.48
N LEU A 255 7.64 2.39 -17.92
CA LEU A 255 6.93 1.15 -18.20
C LEU A 255 6.58 1.03 -19.68
N HIS A 256 5.92 2.06 -20.24
CA HIS A 256 5.52 2.06 -21.65
C HIS A 256 6.72 1.87 -22.58
N ASP A 257 7.78 2.66 -22.39
CA ASP A 257 8.96 2.63 -23.26
C ASP A 257 9.71 1.30 -23.14
N THR A 258 9.82 0.75 -21.92
CA THR A 258 10.50 -0.52 -21.68
C THR A 258 9.73 -1.72 -22.24
N VAL A 259 8.40 -1.74 -22.07
CA VAL A 259 7.55 -2.80 -22.63
C VAL A 259 7.55 -2.72 -24.15
N PHE A 260 7.45 -1.52 -24.72
CA PHE A 260 7.54 -1.32 -26.18
C PHE A 260 8.87 -1.79 -26.74
N ALA A 261 10.00 -1.40 -26.12
CA ALA A 261 11.32 -1.85 -26.53
C ALA A 261 11.45 -3.38 -26.40
N GLY A 262 10.92 -3.98 -25.33
CA GLY A 262 10.90 -5.43 -25.14
C GLY A 262 10.11 -6.16 -26.23
N ILE A 263 8.93 -5.67 -26.58
CA ILE A 263 8.11 -6.26 -27.66
C ILE A 263 8.84 -6.18 -29.00
N VAL A 264 9.43 -5.01 -29.31
CA VAL A 264 10.21 -4.84 -30.54
C VAL A 264 11.41 -5.79 -30.57
N GLY A 265 12.15 -5.91 -29.46
CA GLY A 265 13.29 -6.83 -29.36
C GLY A 265 12.90 -8.29 -29.57
N ILE A 266 11.84 -8.75 -28.90
CA ILE A 266 11.30 -10.11 -29.07
C ILE A 266 10.81 -10.34 -30.49
N ALA A 267 10.14 -9.37 -31.12
CA ALA A 267 9.66 -9.46 -32.49
C ALA A 267 10.83 -9.63 -33.48
N ILE A 268 11.91 -8.88 -33.30
CA ILE A 268 13.15 -9.02 -34.11
C ILE A 268 13.73 -10.43 -33.98
N ILE A 269 13.83 -10.95 -32.76
CA ILE A 269 14.31 -12.31 -32.48
C ILE A 269 13.42 -13.34 -33.19
N PHE A 270 12.10 -13.22 -33.08
CA PHE A 270 11.15 -14.15 -33.70
C PHE A 270 11.25 -14.10 -35.23
N LEU A 271 11.34 -12.92 -35.82
CA LEU A 271 11.54 -12.77 -37.26
C LEU A 271 12.86 -13.40 -37.72
N PHE A 272 13.97 -13.12 -37.00
CA PHE A 272 15.25 -13.72 -37.30
C PHE A 272 15.17 -15.26 -37.26
N MET A 273 14.57 -15.84 -36.25
CA MET A 273 14.40 -17.28 -36.11
C MET A 273 13.58 -17.88 -37.24
N LEU A 274 12.49 -17.26 -37.65
CA LEU A 274 11.64 -17.72 -38.74
C LEU A 274 12.33 -17.63 -40.09
N PHE A 275 13.03 -16.53 -40.41
CA PHE A 275 13.68 -16.35 -41.70
C PHE A 275 14.96 -17.18 -41.83
N TYR A 276 15.80 -17.26 -40.81
CA TYR A 276 17.08 -17.94 -40.86
C TYR A 276 16.93 -19.44 -40.66
N TYR A 277 16.17 -19.90 -39.67
CA TYR A 277 16.03 -21.32 -39.32
C TYR A 277 14.79 -22.00 -39.92
N ARG A 278 13.86 -21.25 -40.52
CA ARG A 278 12.62 -21.78 -41.18
C ARG A 278 11.82 -22.68 -40.21
N LEU A 279 11.58 -23.98 -40.57
CA LEU A 279 10.78 -24.90 -39.75
C LEU A 279 11.33 -25.13 -38.33
N PRO A 280 12.63 -25.37 -38.11
CA PRO A 280 13.22 -25.38 -36.77
C PRO A 280 13.01 -24.06 -36.03
N GLY A 281 13.10 -22.91 -36.72
CA GLY A 281 12.83 -21.59 -36.14
C GLY A 281 11.41 -21.42 -35.64
N LEU A 282 10.41 -21.99 -36.33
CA LEU A 282 9.04 -21.97 -35.86
C LEU A 282 8.85 -22.72 -34.53
N ILE A 283 9.49 -23.87 -34.38
CA ILE A 283 9.47 -24.62 -33.12
C ILE A 283 10.13 -23.82 -31.99
N ALA A 284 11.24 -23.16 -32.28
CA ALA A 284 11.94 -22.32 -31.32
C ALA A 284 11.06 -21.11 -30.88
N VAL A 285 10.38 -20.44 -31.80
CA VAL A 285 9.43 -19.34 -31.49
C VAL A 285 8.32 -19.82 -30.53
N ILE A 286 7.75 -21.02 -30.78
CA ILE A 286 6.72 -21.58 -29.90
C ILE A 286 7.31 -21.87 -28.51
N THR A 287 8.49 -22.49 -28.44
CA THR A 287 9.16 -22.78 -27.17
C THR A 287 9.46 -21.52 -26.37
N LEU A 288 9.94 -20.46 -27.05
CA LEU A 288 10.19 -19.16 -26.42
C LEU A 288 8.89 -18.48 -25.95
N SER A 289 7.81 -18.57 -26.73
CA SER A 289 6.51 -18.05 -26.30
C SER A 289 5.97 -18.77 -25.07
N VAL A 290 6.12 -20.08 -24.99
CA VAL A 290 5.78 -20.89 -23.79
C VAL A 290 6.67 -20.52 -22.60
N TYR A 291 7.98 -20.31 -22.83
CA TYR A 291 8.91 -19.85 -21.80
C TYR A 291 8.49 -18.50 -21.21
N ILE A 292 8.18 -17.51 -22.05
CA ILE A 292 7.72 -16.18 -21.59
C ILE A 292 6.44 -16.33 -20.77
N TYR A 293 5.46 -17.10 -21.26
CA TYR A 293 4.20 -17.33 -20.56
C TYR A 293 4.40 -17.98 -19.18
N ILE A 294 5.20 -19.05 -19.12
CA ILE A 294 5.48 -19.74 -17.85
C ILE A 294 6.19 -18.80 -16.87
N THR A 295 7.13 -17.99 -17.36
CA THR A 295 7.86 -17.05 -16.52
C THR A 295 6.92 -16.00 -15.93
N LEU A 296 6.01 -15.41 -16.74
CA LEU A 296 4.99 -14.46 -16.25
C LEU A 296 4.04 -15.13 -15.25
N GLN A 297 3.65 -16.39 -15.50
CA GLN A 297 2.79 -17.14 -14.58
C GLN A 297 3.47 -17.43 -13.24
N ILE A 298 4.76 -17.70 -13.23
CA ILE A 298 5.55 -17.88 -12.00
C ILE A 298 5.62 -16.55 -11.22
N PHE A 299 5.83 -15.41 -11.92
CA PHE A 299 5.83 -14.10 -11.29
C PHE A 299 4.49 -13.79 -10.61
N ASP A 300 3.36 -14.04 -11.30
CA ASP A 300 2.02 -13.87 -10.75
C ASP A 300 1.80 -14.79 -9.53
N TRP A 301 2.12 -16.07 -9.65
CA TRP A 301 1.96 -17.05 -8.57
C TRP A 301 2.82 -16.75 -7.33
N MET A 302 4.02 -16.21 -7.52
CA MET A 302 4.91 -15.81 -6.42
C MET A 302 4.56 -14.45 -5.82
N ASN A 303 3.58 -13.72 -6.36
CA ASN A 303 3.31 -12.31 -6.06
C ASN A 303 4.60 -11.45 -6.15
N ALA A 304 5.42 -11.72 -7.16
CA ALA A 304 6.69 -11.02 -7.31
C ALA A 304 6.48 -9.63 -7.90
N VAL A 305 7.18 -8.64 -7.34
CA VAL A 305 7.13 -7.24 -7.80
C VAL A 305 8.00 -7.07 -9.05
N LEU A 306 7.40 -6.68 -10.16
CA LEU A 306 8.09 -6.43 -11.42
C LEU A 306 8.68 -5.01 -11.42
N THR A 307 9.98 -4.91 -11.61
CA THR A 307 10.76 -3.66 -11.65
C THR A 307 11.40 -3.47 -13.03
N LEU A 308 11.92 -2.27 -13.33
CA LEU A 308 12.71 -2.02 -14.55
C LEU A 308 13.85 -3.02 -14.76
N PRO A 309 14.70 -3.28 -13.75
CA PRO A 309 15.71 -4.35 -13.85
C PRO A 309 15.10 -5.74 -14.07
N GLY A 310 13.93 -6.01 -13.49
CA GLY A 310 13.19 -7.25 -13.68
C GLY A 310 12.76 -7.47 -15.13
N ILE A 311 12.21 -6.43 -15.79
CA ILE A 311 11.86 -6.50 -17.22
C ILE A 311 13.13 -6.73 -18.07
N ALA A 312 14.20 -6.01 -17.78
CA ALA A 312 15.47 -6.20 -18.48
C ALA A 312 16.01 -7.63 -18.33
N ALA A 313 15.91 -8.21 -17.14
CA ALA A 313 16.29 -9.60 -16.87
C ALA A 313 15.40 -10.61 -17.61
N LEU A 314 14.09 -10.35 -17.74
CA LEU A 314 13.18 -11.18 -18.56
C LEU A 314 13.59 -11.16 -20.03
N ILE A 315 13.88 -9.99 -20.60
CA ILE A 315 14.32 -9.85 -22.00
C ILE A 315 15.67 -10.56 -22.22
N LEU A 316 16.60 -10.40 -21.29
CA LEU A 316 17.89 -11.11 -21.32
C LEU A 316 17.69 -12.62 -21.24
N GLY A 317 16.78 -13.09 -20.37
CA GLY A 317 16.42 -14.51 -20.25
C GLY A 317 15.88 -15.10 -21.55
N VAL A 318 15.06 -14.34 -22.29
CA VAL A 318 14.61 -14.75 -23.63
C VAL A 318 15.79 -14.89 -24.58
N GLY A 319 16.74 -13.94 -24.57
CA GLY A 319 17.98 -14.03 -25.37
C GLY A 319 18.81 -15.29 -25.08
N MET A 320 19.00 -15.63 -23.81
CA MET A 320 19.73 -16.85 -23.40
C MET A 320 18.97 -18.14 -23.76
N ALA A 321 17.62 -18.11 -23.68
CA ALA A 321 16.79 -19.25 -24.08
C ALA A 321 16.86 -19.52 -25.59
N VAL A 322 17.09 -18.49 -26.41
CA VAL A 322 17.38 -18.64 -27.86
C VAL A 322 18.65 -19.48 -28.07
N ASP A 323 19.73 -19.14 -27.38
CA ASP A 323 21.01 -19.90 -27.52
C ASP A 323 20.82 -21.37 -27.13
N ALA A 324 20.12 -21.65 -26.05
CA ALA A 324 19.82 -23.01 -25.60
C ALA A 324 18.99 -23.82 -26.62
N THR A 325 18.10 -23.15 -27.37
CA THR A 325 17.29 -23.81 -28.43
C THR A 325 18.05 -24.01 -29.74
N LEU A 326 19.09 -23.20 -30.01
CA LEU A 326 19.90 -23.29 -31.23
C LEU A 326 20.96 -24.37 -31.19
N LEU A 327 21.55 -24.66 -30.04
CA LEU A 327 22.61 -25.65 -29.88
C LEU A 327 22.24 -27.07 -30.42
N PRO A 328 21.09 -27.67 -30.07
CA PRO A 328 20.70 -28.97 -30.63
C PRO A 328 20.34 -28.89 -32.12
N MET A 329 19.90 -27.75 -32.65
CA MET A 329 19.51 -27.57 -34.05
C MET A 329 20.71 -27.47 -35.00
N SER A 330 21.82 -26.90 -34.52
CA SER A 330 23.07 -26.84 -35.29
C SER A 330 23.70 -28.24 -35.50
N GLY A 331 23.51 -29.13 -34.50
CA GLY A 331 23.93 -30.55 -34.59
C GLY A 331 23.15 -31.36 -35.63
N LEU A 332 21.85 -31.10 -35.77
CA LEU A 332 20.98 -31.78 -36.74
C LEU A 332 21.34 -31.40 -38.21
N LYS A 333 21.74 -30.14 -38.44
CA LYS A 333 22.14 -29.67 -39.78
C LYS A 333 23.47 -30.31 -40.25
N LYS A 334 24.34 -30.69 -39.33
CA LYS A 334 25.63 -31.33 -39.61
C LYS A 334 25.51 -32.84 -39.89
N SER A 335 24.41 -33.48 -39.43
CA SER A 335 24.10 -34.91 -39.65
C SER A 335 23.34 -35.19 -40.93
N SER A 336 22.87 -34.16 -41.65
CA SER A 336 22.08 -34.27 -42.90
C SER A 336 22.84 -33.79 -44.14
N SER A 337 24.09 -33.44 -44.01
CA SER A 337 25.09 -33.20 -45.07
C SER A 337 26.12 -34.34 -45.12
#